data_7e75f5989a9cf85b82da1ec6719995d2
#
_entry.id   7e75f5989a9cf85b82da1ec6719995d2
#
_cell.length_a   1.000
_cell.length_b   1.000
_cell.length_c   1.000
_cell.angle_alpha   90.00
_cell.angle_beta   90.00
_cell.angle_gamma   90.00
#
_symmetry.space_group_name_H-M   'P 1'
#
loop_
_entity.id
_entity.type
_entity.pdbx_description
1 polymer ?
#
loop_
_entity_poly.entity_id
_entity_poly.type
_entity_poly.pdbx_seq_one_letter_code
_entity_poly.pdbx_strand_id
1 'polypeptide(L)'
;SFFYDFLSLRDALKKEKFDIIYEAGYTSIVPAYIWFNVKRIKYPLFTTNMDGLEYKRTKFNKWVQKFVFWEERMAVKHSHYLIADNMGIRDYYKEKYGKESKFLAYGADVHEDYDVDVLKEYGLEAGGYFIVVARLEPENNLFMAIEGYLASNQYGKHPLVVVGKTNTPYGKYLMERYGRD
;
A
#
# COMPACT_ATOMS: atom_id res chain seq x y z
N SER A 1 1.11 -6.20 13.86
CA SER A 1 1.57 -7.14 14.87
C SER A 1 0.43 -8.02 15.36
N PHE A 2 0.57 -9.32 15.24
CA PHE A 2 -0.46 -10.32 15.55
C PHE A 2 -1.13 -10.15 16.91
N PHE A 3 -0.37 -9.85 17.95
CA PHE A 3 -0.92 -9.64 19.29
C PHE A 3 -1.81 -8.41 19.38
N TYR A 4 -1.41 -7.33 18.73
CA TYR A 4 -2.21 -6.11 18.69
C TYR A 4 -3.55 -6.38 18.00
N ASP A 5 -3.52 -6.95 16.81
CA ASP A 5 -4.72 -7.24 16.02
C ASP A 5 -5.65 -8.23 16.74
N PHE A 6 -5.06 -9.26 17.37
CA PHE A 6 -5.83 -10.21 18.17
C PHE A 6 -6.54 -9.53 19.36
N LEU A 7 -5.81 -8.69 20.11
CA LEU A 7 -6.39 -7.99 21.27
C LEU A 7 -7.42 -6.95 20.83
N SER A 8 -7.17 -6.21 19.76
CA SER A 8 -8.10 -5.22 19.20
C SER A 8 -9.40 -5.89 18.73
N LEU A 9 -9.29 -6.99 18.01
CA LEU A 9 -10.48 -7.73 17.56
C LEU A 9 -11.25 -8.34 18.73
N ARG A 10 -10.54 -8.91 19.73
CA ARG A 10 -11.18 -9.41 20.95
C ARG A 10 -11.92 -8.30 21.71
N ASP A 11 -11.32 -7.13 21.80
CA ASP A 11 -11.89 -5.98 22.49
C ASP A 11 -13.14 -5.49 21.76
N ALA A 12 -13.06 -5.32 20.44
CA ALA A 12 -14.18 -4.94 19.60
C ALA A 12 -15.36 -5.93 19.73
N LEU A 13 -15.09 -7.24 19.75
CA LEU A 13 -16.15 -8.25 19.88
C LEU A 13 -16.79 -8.31 21.29
N LYS A 14 -16.12 -7.79 22.32
CA LYS A 14 -16.60 -7.87 23.71
C LYS A 14 -17.26 -6.61 24.23
N LYS A 15 -16.72 -5.45 23.85
CA LYS A 15 -17.08 -4.18 24.48
C LYS A 15 -18.10 -3.36 23.69
N GLU A 16 -18.11 -3.52 22.38
CA GLU A 16 -18.90 -2.66 21.50
C GLU A 16 -19.84 -3.47 20.63
N LYS A 17 -20.92 -2.84 20.21
CA LYS A 17 -21.82 -3.39 19.19
C LYS A 17 -21.56 -2.67 17.89
N PHE A 18 -20.81 -3.30 17.03
CA PHE A 18 -20.54 -2.81 15.67
C PHE A 18 -21.43 -3.56 14.67
N ASP A 19 -21.87 -2.88 13.64
CA ASP A 19 -22.50 -3.50 12.48
C ASP A 19 -21.44 -4.08 11.53
N ILE A 20 -20.31 -3.35 11.38
CA ILE A 20 -19.22 -3.70 10.47
C ILE A 20 -17.89 -3.50 11.21
N ILE A 21 -16.99 -4.45 11.05
CA ILE A 21 -15.56 -4.30 11.34
C ILE A 21 -14.83 -4.27 10.00
N TYR A 22 -14.14 -3.15 9.72
CA TYR A 22 -13.34 -2.96 8.55
C TYR A 22 -11.86 -3.12 8.87
N GLU A 23 -11.22 -4.07 8.20
CA GLU A 23 -9.78 -4.29 8.26
C GLU A 23 -9.09 -3.70 7.04
N ALA A 24 -8.13 -2.82 7.29
CA ALA A 24 -7.41 -2.09 6.23
C ALA A 24 -6.35 -2.95 5.49
N GLY A 25 -6.16 -4.19 5.92
CA GLY A 25 -5.25 -5.15 5.29
C GLY A 25 -5.43 -6.54 5.87
N TYR A 26 -4.93 -7.58 5.21
CA TYR A 26 -5.13 -8.96 5.66
C TYR A 26 -3.94 -9.54 6.43
N THR A 27 -2.78 -8.92 6.34
CA THR A 27 -1.58 -9.39 7.05
C THR A 27 -1.75 -9.20 8.55
N SER A 28 -1.38 -10.21 9.34
CA SER A 28 -1.45 -10.27 10.80
C SER A 28 -2.84 -10.42 11.46
N ILE A 29 -3.96 -10.09 10.81
CA ILE A 29 -5.31 -10.26 11.39
C ILE A 29 -5.86 -11.69 11.23
N VAL A 30 -5.41 -12.42 10.22
CA VAL A 30 -5.94 -13.73 9.84
C VAL A 30 -5.92 -14.77 10.97
N PRO A 31 -4.87 -14.91 11.78
CA PRO A 31 -4.90 -15.80 12.93
C PRO A 31 -6.05 -15.50 13.91
N ALA A 32 -6.34 -14.20 14.13
CA ALA A 32 -7.49 -13.81 14.96
C ALA A 32 -8.83 -14.17 14.30
N TYR A 33 -8.95 -14.00 12.99
CA TYR A 33 -10.15 -14.41 12.24
C TYR A 33 -10.45 -15.90 12.41
N ILE A 34 -9.42 -16.72 12.35
CA ILE A 34 -9.55 -18.19 12.53
C ILE A 34 -9.92 -18.49 13.98
N TRP A 35 -9.20 -17.89 14.94
CA TRP A 35 -9.43 -18.12 16.37
C TRP A 35 -10.86 -17.78 16.80
N PHE A 36 -11.34 -16.61 16.43
CA PHE A 36 -12.70 -16.17 16.76
C PHE A 36 -13.78 -16.74 15.84
N ASN A 37 -13.38 -17.53 14.83
CA ASN A 37 -14.27 -18.12 13.84
C ASN A 37 -15.22 -17.07 13.21
N VAL A 38 -14.66 -15.94 12.80
CA VAL A 38 -15.44 -14.76 12.38
C VAL A 38 -16.42 -15.05 11.25
N LYS A 39 -16.14 -16.03 10.40
CA LYS A 39 -17.05 -16.47 9.33
C LYS A 39 -18.42 -16.92 9.82
N ARG A 40 -18.51 -17.42 11.05
CA ARG A 40 -19.76 -17.88 11.67
C ARG A 40 -20.47 -16.80 12.48
N ILE A 41 -19.81 -15.67 12.70
CA ILE A 41 -20.39 -14.51 13.39
C ILE A 41 -21.36 -13.83 12.43
N LYS A 42 -22.61 -13.67 12.85
CA LYS A 42 -23.63 -13.00 12.02
C LYS A 42 -23.42 -11.48 12.01
N TYR A 43 -23.09 -10.90 13.14
CA TYR A 43 -22.78 -9.49 13.35
C TYR A 43 -21.70 -9.36 14.43
N PRO A 44 -20.72 -8.44 14.25
CA PRO A 44 -20.50 -7.55 13.10
C PRO A 44 -20.11 -8.28 11.81
N LEU A 45 -20.36 -7.65 10.67
CA LEU A 45 -19.84 -8.12 9.39
C LEU A 45 -18.36 -7.77 9.28
N PHE A 46 -17.55 -8.73 8.85
CA PHE A 46 -16.12 -8.53 8.67
C PHE A 46 -15.82 -8.22 7.21
N THR A 47 -15.31 -7.03 6.96
CA THR A 47 -14.88 -6.58 5.63
C THR A 47 -13.38 -6.39 5.63
N THR A 48 -12.68 -6.95 4.66
CA THR A 48 -11.22 -6.87 4.58
C THR A 48 -10.80 -6.22 3.28
N ASN A 49 -10.02 -5.14 3.38
CA ASN A 49 -9.35 -4.55 2.23
C ASN A 49 -8.17 -5.43 1.83
N MET A 50 -8.20 -5.87 0.58
CA MET A 50 -7.17 -6.73 0.01
C MET A 50 -6.08 -5.88 -0.65
N ASP A 51 -5.58 -4.90 0.07
CA ASP A 51 -4.56 -3.94 -0.35
C ASP A 51 -3.32 -4.63 -0.91
N GLY A 52 -3.19 -4.67 -2.21
CA GLY A 52 -2.03 -5.19 -2.92
C GLY A 52 -1.73 -6.68 -2.74
N LEU A 53 -0.71 -7.14 -3.45
CA LEU A 53 -0.22 -8.53 -3.39
C LEU A 53 0.99 -8.60 -2.44
N GLU A 54 0.74 -8.49 -1.14
CA GLU A 54 1.76 -8.38 -0.10
C GLU A 54 2.81 -9.51 -0.16
N TYR A 55 2.42 -10.71 -0.52
CA TYR A 55 3.34 -11.85 -0.64
C TYR A 55 4.38 -11.70 -1.78
N LYS A 56 4.15 -10.78 -2.74
CA LYS A 56 5.11 -10.50 -3.83
C LYS A 56 6.19 -9.50 -3.44
N ARG A 57 6.10 -8.87 -2.27
CA ARG A 57 7.08 -7.86 -1.85
C ARG A 57 8.46 -8.46 -1.66
N THR A 58 9.45 -7.89 -2.32
CA THR A 58 10.84 -8.36 -2.32
C THR A 58 11.54 -8.22 -0.97
N LYS A 59 11.05 -7.33 -0.10
CA LYS A 59 11.55 -7.18 1.27
C LYS A 59 11.35 -8.43 2.15
N PHE A 60 10.45 -9.32 1.77
CA PHE A 60 10.16 -10.52 2.51
C PHE A 60 10.98 -11.71 2.00
N ASN A 61 11.55 -12.47 2.91
CA ASN A 61 12.15 -13.75 2.55
C ASN A 61 11.09 -14.77 2.11
N LYS A 62 11.50 -15.85 1.44
CA LYS A 62 10.60 -16.86 0.86
C LYS A 62 9.64 -17.49 1.86
N TRP A 63 10.03 -17.65 3.12
CA TRP A 63 9.16 -18.23 4.14
C TRP A 63 8.04 -17.25 4.54
N VAL A 64 8.39 -15.98 4.73
CA VAL A 64 7.41 -14.92 5.01
C VAL A 64 6.47 -14.75 3.82
N GLN A 65 6.97 -14.77 2.59
CA GLN A 65 6.12 -14.71 1.38
C GLN A 65 5.10 -15.86 1.34
N LYS A 66 5.52 -17.09 1.65
CA LYS A 66 4.61 -18.24 1.73
C LYS A 66 3.57 -18.09 2.85
N PHE A 67 3.99 -17.55 4.00
CA PHE A 67 3.08 -17.30 5.11
C PHE A 67 2.05 -16.23 4.75
N VAL A 68 2.48 -15.09 4.20
CA VAL A 68 1.58 -14.01 3.75
C VAL A 68 0.65 -14.50 2.64
N PHE A 69 1.12 -15.36 1.75
CA PHE A 69 0.26 -16.00 0.75
C PHE A 69 -0.81 -16.92 1.37
N TRP A 70 -0.47 -17.63 2.44
CA TRP A 70 -1.44 -18.37 3.20
C TRP A 70 -2.45 -17.46 3.89
N GLU A 71 -2.01 -16.33 4.47
CA GLU A 71 -2.89 -15.31 5.06
C GLU A 71 -3.87 -14.75 4.03
N GLU A 72 -3.42 -14.43 2.80
CA GLU A 72 -4.29 -14.01 1.70
C GLU A 72 -5.44 -15.00 1.47
N ARG A 73 -5.11 -16.28 1.34
CA ARG A 73 -6.11 -17.33 1.14
C ARG A 73 -7.10 -17.45 2.30
N MET A 74 -6.60 -17.31 3.51
CA MET A 74 -7.44 -17.39 4.71
C MET A 74 -8.30 -16.14 4.87
N ALA A 75 -7.80 -14.95 4.55
CA ALA A 75 -8.60 -13.73 4.51
C ALA A 75 -9.76 -13.85 3.53
N VAL A 76 -9.51 -14.32 2.31
CA VAL A 76 -10.57 -14.60 1.31
C VAL A 76 -11.62 -15.57 1.85
N LYS A 77 -11.20 -16.61 2.58
CA LYS A 77 -12.10 -17.63 3.13
C LYS A 77 -12.93 -17.11 4.32
N HIS A 78 -12.31 -16.35 5.20
CA HIS A 78 -12.91 -15.99 6.49
C HIS A 78 -13.61 -14.64 6.50
N SER A 79 -13.29 -13.70 5.61
CA SER A 79 -14.01 -12.44 5.49
C SER A 79 -15.43 -12.63 4.94
N HIS A 80 -16.37 -11.83 5.42
CA HIS A 80 -17.72 -11.79 4.85
C HIS A 80 -17.68 -11.11 3.48
N TYR A 81 -17.00 -9.96 3.40
CA TYR A 81 -16.84 -9.19 2.17
C TYR A 81 -15.37 -8.82 1.97
N LEU A 82 -14.98 -8.77 0.71
CA LEU A 82 -13.68 -8.25 0.31
C LEU A 82 -13.84 -6.86 -0.30
N ILE A 83 -12.88 -6.01 -0.04
CA ILE A 83 -12.75 -4.68 -0.64
C ILE A 83 -11.46 -4.66 -1.43
N ALA A 84 -11.50 -4.05 -2.59
CA ALA A 84 -10.33 -3.78 -3.44
C ALA A 84 -10.27 -2.29 -3.74
N ASP A 85 -9.11 -1.70 -3.58
CA ASP A 85 -8.85 -0.27 -3.82
C ASP A 85 -8.54 0.05 -5.28
N ASN A 86 -8.24 -0.97 -6.08
CA ASN A 86 -8.06 -0.82 -7.53
C ASN A 86 -8.65 -2.01 -8.29
N MET A 87 -8.90 -1.79 -9.58
CA MET A 87 -9.55 -2.77 -10.45
C MET A 87 -8.69 -4.02 -10.65
N GLY A 88 -7.37 -3.88 -10.75
CA GLY A 88 -6.47 -5.02 -10.92
C GLY A 88 -6.50 -5.98 -9.73
N ILE A 89 -6.60 -5.47 -8.51
CA ILE A 89 -6.76 -6.28 -7.29
C ILE A 89 -8.13 -6.96 -7.29
N ARG A 90 -9.20 -6.25 -7.65
CA ARG A 90 -10.53 -6.84 -7.78
C ARG A 90 -10.53 -8.03 -8.76
N ASP A 91 -9.99 -7.81 -9.94
CA ASP A 91 -9.98 -8.80 -11.01
C ASP A 91 -9.10 -10.01 -10.63
N TYR A 92 -7.95 -9.79 -9.99
CA TYR A 92 -7.11 -10.84 -9.45
C TYR A 92 -7.87 -11.78 -8.47
N TYR A 93 -8.62 -11.22 -7.50
CA TYR A 93 -9.38 -12.05 -6.55
C TYR A 93 -10.55 -12.78 -7.21
N LYS A 94 -11.17 -12.18 -8.21
CA LYS A 94 -12.21 -12.82 -8.99
C LYS A 94 -11.66 -13.99 -9.81
N GLU A 95 -10.58 -13.77 -10.55
CA GLU A 95 -9.96 -14.80 -11.40
C GLU A 95 -9.36 -15.95 -10.56
N LYS A 96 -8.62 -15.61 -9.50
CA LYS A 96 -7.88 -16.61 -8.74
C LYS A 96 -8.74 -17.39 -7.76
N TYR A 97 -9.70 -16.75 -7.14
CA TYR A 97 -10.50 -17.33 -6.05
C TYR A 97 -12.00 -17.43 -6.35
N GLY A 98 -12.46 -16.93 -7.49
CA GLY A 98 -13.89 -16.83 -7.79
C GLY A 98 -14.64 -15.93 -6.81
N LYS A 99 -13.93 -15.01 -6.13
CA LYS A 99 -14.48 -14.19 -5.05
C LYS A 99 -14.66 -12.76 -5.52
N GLU A 100 -15.91 -12.30 -5.50
CA GLU A 100 -16.21 -10.89 -5.77
C GLU A 100 -15.73 -10.00 -4.62
N SER A 101 -15.20 -8.84 -4.96
CA SER A 101 -14.86 -7.77 -4.03
C SER A 101 -15.52 -6.47 -4.44
N LYS A 102 -15.84 -5.63 -3.45
CA LYS A 102 -16.32 -4.28 -3.71
C LYS A 102 -15.14 -3.37 -4.05
N PHE A 103 -15.25 -2.68 -5.18
CA PHE A 103 -14.27 -1.66 -5.53
C PHE A 103 -14.57 -0.37 -4.75
N LEU A 104 -13.61 0.06 -3.93
CA LEU A 104 -13.63 1.31 -3.19
C LEU A 104 -12.26 1.97 -3.34
N ALA A 105 -12.14 2.89 -4.30
CA ALA A 105 -10.90 3.63 -4.51
C ALA A 105 -10.60 4.54 -3.31
N TYR A 106 -9.33 4.74 -3.03
CA TYR A 106 -8.92 5.80 -2.12
C TYR A 106 -9.35 7.16 -2.69
N GLY A 107 -9.86 8.02 -1.80
CA GLY A 107 -10.13 9.41 -2.11
C GLY A 107 -8.95 10.30 -1.78
N ALA A 108 -9.00 11.50 -2.30
CA ALA A 108 -8.11 12.58 -1.91
C ALA A 108 -8.90 13.89 -1.94
N ASP A 109 -8.56 14.79 -1.02
CA ASP A 109 -9.07 16.15 -1.08
C ASP A 109 -8.38 16.89 -2.24
N VAL A 110 -9.17 17.54 -3.06
CA VAL A 110 -8.66 18.40 -4.13
C VAL A 110 -8.39 19.78 -3.53
N HIS A 111 -7.12 20.14 -3.45
CA HIS A 111 -6.70 21.47 -3.02
C HIS A 111 -6.50 22.34 -4.26
N GLU A 112 -7.23 23.43 -4.35
CA GLU A 112 -7.09 24.42 -5.42
C GLU A 112 -6.17 25.58 -4.99
N ASP A 113 -6.03 25.80 -3.69
CA ASP A 113 -5.17 26.81 -3.09
C ASP A 113 -3.78 26.22 -2.83
N TYR A 114 -2.87 26.43 -3.76
CA TYR A 114 -1.46 26.05 -3.62
C TYR A 114 -0.54 27.26 -3.83
N ASP A 115 0.47 27.34 -2.97
CA ASP A 115 1.49 28.37 -3.05
C ASP A 115 2.59 27.95 -4.03
N VAL A 116 2.55 28.50 -5.23
CA VAL A 116 3.57 28.23 -6.26
C VAL A 116 4.93 28.83 -5.92
N ASP A 117 5.00 29.78 -5.01
CA ASP A 117 6.25 30.43 -4.63
C ASP A 117 7.18 29.49 -3.88
N VAL A 118 6.64 28.44 -3.26
CA VAL A 118 7.44 27.34 -2.67
C VAL A 118 8.39 26.70 -3.69
N LEU A 119 8.02 26.64 -4.96
CA LEU A 119 8.88 26.07 -5.99
C LEU A 119 10.18 26.87 -6.19
N LYS A 120 10.14 28.20 -5.95
CA LYS A 120 11.30 29.07 -6.08
C LYS A 120 12.41 28.74 -5.07
N GLU A 121 12.03 28.25 -3.88
CA GLU A 121 12.99 27.81 -2.86
C GLU A 121 13.87 26.64 -3.36
N TYR A 122 13.34 25.86 -4.31
CA TYR A 122 14.01 24.73 -4.92
C TYR A 122 14.56 25.03 -6.33
N GLY A 123 14.49 26.29 -6.77
CA GLY A 123 14.89 26.67 -8.12
C GLY A 123 14.05 26.05 -9.23
N LEU A 124 12.77 25.80 -8.95
CA LEU A 124 11.82 25.16 -9.86
C LEU A 124 10.79 26.15 -10.37
N GLU A 125 10.27 25.88 -11.57
CA GLU A 125 9.16 26.61 -12.17
C GLU A 125 7.96 25.70 -12.36
N ALA A 126 6.74 26.20 -12.17
CA ALA A 126 5.51 25.44 -12.36
C ALA A 126 5.42 24.89 -13.80
N GLY A 127 5.24 23.58 -13.93
CA GLY A 127 5.22 22.90 -15.23
C GLY A 127 6.59 22.69 -15.87
N GLY A 128 7.69 23.14 -15.24
CA GLY A 128 9.05 23.05 -15.76
C GLY A 128 9.88 21.88 -15.25
N TYR A 129 9.29 20.91 -14.54
CA TYR A 129 10.02 19.78 -13.96
C TYR A 129 9.19 18.49 -13.98
N PHE A 130 9.86 17.36 -13.86
CA PHE A 130 9.25 16.06 -13.58
C PHE A 130 9.27 15.81 -12.08
N ILE A 131 8.25 15.15 -11.53
CA ILE A 131 8.20 14.82 -10.11
C ILE A 131 7.84 13.35 -9.91
N VAL A 132 8.53 12.70 -8.97
CA VAL A 132 8.17 11.38 -8.43
C VAL A 132 8.02 11.52 -6.93
N VAL A 133 6.83 11.23 -6.42
CA VAL A 133 6.54 11.19 -4.98
C VAL A 133 6.34 9.74 -4.58
N ALA A 134 7.30 9.16 -3.85
CA ALA A 134 7.24 7.76 -3.48
C ALA A 134 8.08 7.46 -2.22
N ARG A 135 7.78 6.35 -1.55
CA ARG A 135 8.73 5.76 -0.59
C ARG A 135 9.97 5.32 -1.36
N LEU A 136 11.15 5.66 -0.87
CA LEU A 136 12.40 5.24 -1.50
C LEU A 136 12.69 3.77 -1.13
N GLU A 137 11.98 2.89 -1.82
CA GLU A 137 12.05 1.43 -1.67
C GLU A 137 12.18 0.78 -3.06
N PRO A 138 12.86 -0.37 -3.19
CA PRO A 138 13.10 -1.04 -4.47
C PRO A 138 11.82 -1.31 -5.28
N GLU A 139 10.72 -1.60 -4.61
CA GLU A 139 9.43 -1.89 -5.22
C GLU A 139 8.86 -0.72 -6.05
N ASN A 140 9.26 0.50 -5.75
CA ASN A 140 8.80 1.70 -6.47
C ASN A 140 9.64 2.01 -7.72
N ASN A 141 10.62 1.17 -8.05
CA ASN A 141 11.40 1.24 -9.28
C ASN A 141 12.07 2.59 -9.56
N LEU A 142 12.43 3.34 -8.51
CA LEU A 142 13.02 4.68 -8.65
C LEU A 142 14.34 4.66 -9.42
N PHE A 143 15.14 3.61 -9.24
CA PHE A 143 16.36 3.43 -10.02
C PHE A 143 16.07 3.49 -11.52
N MET A 144 15.09 2.73 -11.98
CA MET A 144 14.69 2.69 -13.40
C MET A 144 14.13 4.03 -13.88
N ALA A 145 13.35 4.72 -13.04
CA ALA A 145 12.81 6.04 -13.36
C ALA A 145 13.93 7.08 -13.53
N ILE A 146 14.92 7.09 -12.62
CA ILE A 146 16.06 8.01 -12.69
C ILE A 146 16.95 7.68 -13.89
N GLU A 147 17.32 6.43 -14.11
CA GLU A 147 18.14 6.04 -15.27
C GLU A 147 17.42 6.34 -16.61
N GLY A 148 16.10 6.11 -16.65
CA GLY A 148 15.30 6.47 -17.82
C GLY A 148 15.27 7.98 -18.08
N TYR A 149 15.17 8.78 -17.04
CA TYR A 149 15.28 10.24 -17.16
C TYR A 149 16.68 10.65 -17.64
N LEU A 150 17.74 10.13 -17.05
CA LEU A 150 19.13 10.45 -17.45
C LEU A 150 19.42 10.07 -18.90
N ALA A 151 18.82 8.97 -19.39
CA ALA A 151 18.94 8.53 -20.78
C ALA A 151 18.02 9.29 -21.76
N SER A 152 17.11 10.10 -21.24
CA SER A 152 16.13 10.81 -22.06
C SER A 152 16.69 12.11 -22.66
N ASN A 153 16.00 12.64 -23.69
CA ASN A 153 16.29 13.97 -24.24
C ASN A 153 15.79 15.13 -23.35
N GLN A 154 15.24 14.82 -22.19
CA GLN A 154 14.76 15.80 -21.19
C GLN A 154 15.81 16.12 -20.14
N TYR A 155 16.83 15.24 -19.98
CA TYR A 155 17.94 15.51 -19.07
C TYR A 155 18.64 16.84 -19.45
N GLY A 156 18.81 17.70 -18.46
CA GLY A 156 19.37 19.04 -18.65
C GLY A 156 18.39 20.11 -19.15
N LYS A 157 17.15 19.74 -19.51
CA LYS A 157 16.09 20.71 -19.89
C LYS A 157 15.09 20.94 -18.77
N HIS A 158 14.61 19.88 -18.18
CA HIS A 158 13.64 19.89 -17.09
C HIS A 158 14.16 19.01 -15.97
N PRO A 159 14.35 19.52 -14.74
CA PRO A 159 14.84 18.70 -13.64
C PRO A 159 13.87 17.58 -13.27
N LEU A 160 14.42 16.46 -12.78
CA LEU A 160 13.65 15.39 -12.12
C LEU A 160 13.76 15.58 -10.61
N VAL A 161 12.64 15.84 -9.97
CA VAL A 161 12.50 15.97 -8.52
C VAL A 161 12.00 14.65 -7.94
N VAL A 162 12.74 14.08 -7.00
CA VAL A 162 12.34 12.86 -6.29
C VAL A 162 12.05 13.21 -4.84
N VAL A 163 10.79 13.07 -4.45
CA VAL A 163 10.32 13.36 -3.09
C VAL A 163 10.06 12.07 -2.34
N GLY A 164 10.76 11.88 -1.23
CA GLY A 164 10.60 10.70 -0.40
C GLY A 164 11.58 10.66 0.76
N LYS A 165 11.39 9.67 1.64
CA LYS A 165 12.20 9.52 2.84
C LYS A 165 13.55 8.85 2.51
N THR A 166 14.64 9.58 2.67
CA THR A 166 16.01 9.16 2.28
C THR A 166 16.70 8.26 3.29
N ASN A 167 16.19 8.12 4.52
CA ASN A 167 16.85 7.37 5.60
C ASN A 167 16.69 5.85 5.50
N THR A 168 16.05 5.32 4.46
CA THR A 168 16.02 3.88 4.16
C THR A 168 17.36 3.44 3.54
N PRO A 169 17.74 2.14 3.61
CA PRO A 169 18.95 1.66 2.92
C PRO A 169 18.96 1.96 1.42
N TYR A 170 17.81 1.80 0.77
CA TYR A 170 17.67 2.10 -0.66
C TYR A 170 17.68 3.60 -0.95
N GLY A 171 17.08 4.41 -0.07
CA GLY A 171 17.13 5.87 -0.17
C GLY A 171 18.57 6.38 -0.07
N LYS A 172 19.37 5.87 0.87
CA LYS A 172 20.81 6.19 0.98
C LYS A 172 21.58 5.81 -0.28
N TYR A 173 21.34 4.60 -0.81
CA TYR A 173 21.94 4.15 -2.07
C TYR A 173 21.62 5.12 -3.23
N LEU A 174 20.36 5.55 -3.37
CA LEU A 174 19.97 6.51 -4.40
C LEU A 174 20.63 7.88 -4.21
N MET A 175 20.70 8.35 -2.96
CA MET A 175 21.38 9.62 -2.63
C MET A 175 22.88 9.57 -2.93
N GLU A 176 23.57 8.48 -2.58
CA GLU A 176 25.00 8.30 -2.88
C GLU A 176 25.27 8.28 -4.39
N ARG A 177 24.34 7.69 -5.16
CA ARG A 177 24.53 7.52 -6.61
C ARG A 177 24.10 8.73 -7.43
N TYR A 178 23.02 9.40 -7.06
CA TYR A 178 22.37 10.44 -7.85
C TYR A 178 22.13 11.74 -7.11
N GLY A 179 22.27 11.75 -5.79
CA GLY A 179 22.08 12.96 -4.99
C GLY A 179 23.11 14.00 -5.39
N ARG A 180 22.65 15.21 -5.58
CA ARG A 180 23.48 16.41 -5.67
C ARG A 180 23.24 17.23 -4.41
N ASP A 181 24.31 17.81 -3.86
CA ASP A 181 24.26 18.77 -2.76
C ASP A 181 23.47 20.02 -3.16
#